data_2a7e855260e04e96772821e3b4e43595
#
_entry.id   2a7e855260e04e96772821e3b4e43595
#
_cell.length_a   1.000
_cell.length_b   1.000
_cell.length_c   1.000
_cell.angle_alpha   90.00
_cell.angle_beta   90.00
_cell.angle_gamma   90.00
#
_symmetry.space_group_name_H-M   'P 1'
#
loop_
_entity.id
_entity.type
_entity.pdbx_description
1 polymer ?
#
loop_
_entity_poly.entity_id
_entity_poly.type
_entity_poly.pdbx_seq_one_letter_code
_entity_poly.pdbx_strand_id
1 'polypeptide(L)'
;MLSGDMGAGKTAFAQGFGRALGVTEPITSPTFTVVHTYDTGRILLHHADLYRLDRTSEIDDLALAELTEDEGVLLVEWGDVAADRLGSHLLVSLEPIDDDDEARRVTISPVGSSWSTRWPKLEAVLSC
;
A
#
# COMPACT_ATOMS: atom_id res chain seq x y z
N MET A 1 0.76 -2.20 -3.12
CA MET A 1 2.08 -1.52 -3.04
C MET A 1 1.94 -0.10 -3.54
N LEU A 2 2.37 0.86 -2.73
CA LEU A 2 2.33 2.28 -3.09
C LEU A 2 3.67 2.71 -3.66
N SER A 3 3.66 3.30 -4.83
CA SER A 3 4.86 3.75 -5.53
C SER A 3 4.78 5.23 -5.87
N GLY A 4 5.90 5.90 -5.87
CA GLY A 4 6.00 7.33 -6.17
C GLY A 4 7.19 7.94 -5.45
N ASP A 5 7.63 9.10 -5.93
CA ASP A 5 8.73 9.82 -5.31
C ASP A 5 8.35 10.34 -3.92
N MET A 6 9.37 10.72 -3.16
CA MET A 6 9.14 11.36 -1.87
C MET A 6 8.27 12.60 -2.05
N GLY A 7 7.22 12.73 -1.23
CA GLY A 7 6.25 13.83 -1.38
C GLY A 7 5.17 13.61 -2.42
N ALA A 8 5.10 12.43 -3.06
CA ALA A 8 4.08 12.14 -4.07
C ALA A 8 2.67 11.94 -3.49
N GLY A 9 2.55 11.77 -2.17
CA GLY A 9 1.25 11.60 -1.51
C GLY A 9 0.96 10.18 -1.05
N LYS A 10 1.97 9.32 -0.92
CA LYS A 10 1.78 7.93 -0.48
C LYS A 10 1.14 7.85 0.91
N THR A 11 1.62 8.65 1.86
CA THR A 11 1.04 8.69 3.20
C THR A 11 -0.39 9.23 3.19
N ALA A 12 -0.65 10.26 2.39
CA ALA A 12 -2.01 10.80 2.24
C ALA A 12 -2.96 9.76 1.67
N PHE A 13 -2.51 8.95 0.71
CA PHE A 13 -3.29 7.85 0.18
C PHE A 13 -3.60 6.82 1.27
N ALA A 14 -2.59 6.45 2.06
CA ALA A 14 -2.77 5.51 3.16
C ALA A 14 -3.77 6.03 4.19
N GLN A 15 -3.72 7.32 4.50
CA GLN A 15 -4.66 7.96 5.42
C GLN A 15 -6.10 7.88 4.91
N GLY A 16 -6.33 8.20 3.62
CA GLY A 16 -7.64 8.12 3.01
C GLY A 16 -8.16 6.69 2.96
N PHE A 17 -7.30 5.75 2.60
CA PHE A 17 -7.62 4.33 2.56
C PHE A 17 -8.04 3.82 3.95
N GLY A 18 -7.25 4.18 4.98
CA GLY A 18 -7.55 3.78 6.35
C GLY A 18 -8.87 4.34 6.86
N ARG A 19 -9.16 5.62 6.57
CA ARG A 19 -10.44 6.23 6.95
C ARG A 19 -11.62 5.50 6.30
N ALA A 20 -11.47 5.10 5.04
CA ALA A 20 -12.50 4.36 4.34
C ALA A 20 -12.75 2.98 4.96
N LEU A 21 -11.74 2.38 5.57
CA LEU A 21 -11.86 1.10 6.28
C LEU A 21 -12.38 1.25 7.71
N GLY A 22 -12.45 2.46 8.23
CA GLY A 22 -12.91 2.70 9.60
C GLY A 22 -11.82 2.94 10.62
N VAL A 23 -10.58 3.19 10.19
CA VAL A 23 -9.49 3.56 11.11
C VAL A 23 -9.76 4.96 11.65
N THR A 24 -9.84 5.09 12.98
CA THR A 24 -10.07 6.37 13.65
C THR A 24 -8.78 6.99 14.16
N GLU A 25 -7.73 6.20 14.29
CA GLU A 25 -6.42 6.68 14.71
C GLU A 25 -5.73 7.45 13.56
N PRO A 26 -4.88 8.44 13.87
CA PRO A 26 -4.07 9.08 12.85
C PRO A 26 -3.11 8.06 12.21
N ILE A 27 -3.12 7.97 10.89
CA ILE A 27 -2.18 7.13 10.17
C ILE A 27 -0.98 7.98 9.82
N THR A 28 0.20 7.56 10.29
CA THR A 28 1.46 8.24 10.03
C THR A 28 2.44 7.25 9.39
N SER A 29 3.45 7.79 8.73
CA SER A 29 4.50 6.95 8.17
C SER A 29 5.25 6.25 9.32
N PRO A 30 5.41 4.91 9.30
CA PRO A 30 6.08 4.19 10.38
C PRO A 30 7.60 4.42 10.29
N THR A 31 8.11 5.40 11.05
CA THR A 31 9.52 5.79 10.97
C THR A 31 10.46 4.91 11.77
N PHE A 32 9.98 4.33 12.86
CA PHE A 32 10.82 3.50 13.73
C PHE A 32 10.47 2.02 13.71
N THR A 33 9.21 1.70 13.45
CA THR A 33 8.71 0.33 13.55
C THR A 33 8.45 -0.31 12.19
N VAL A 34 8.85 0.22 11.11
CA VAL A 34 8.68 -0.29 9.74
C VAL A 34 7.23 -0.70 9.41
N VAL A 35 6.55 -1.42 10.28
CA VAL A 35 5.15 -1.85 10.13
C VAL A 35 4.32 -1.36 11.30
N HIS A 36 3.20 -0.71 11.01
CA HIS A 36 2.23 -0.28 12.01
C HIS A 36 0.86 -0.89 11.67
N THR A 37 0.23 -1.52 12.67
CA THR A 37 -1.05 -2.22 12.48
C THR A 37 -2.18 -1.42 13.12
N TYR A 38 -3.28 -1.25 12.37
CA TYR A 38 -4.49 -0.57 12.81
C TYR A 38 -5.63 -1.57 12.80
N ASP A 39 -6.34 -1.68 13.92
CA ASP A 39 -7.49 -2.58 14.05
C ASP A 39 -8.78 -1.78 13.77
N THR A 40 -9.53 -2.18 12.75
CA THR A 40 -10.79 -1.52 12.40
C THR A 40 -12.01 -2.17 13.05
N GLY A 41 -11.80 -3.25 13.82
CA GLY A 41 -12.88 -4.05 14.38
C GLY A 41 -13.39 -5.15 13.45
N ARG A 42 -13.09 -5.06 12.14
CA ARG A 42 -13.47 -6.08 11.16
C ARG A 42 -12.27 -6.68 10.45
N ILE A 43 -11.32 -5.84 10.09
CA ILE A 43 -10.08 -6.26 9.43
C ILE A 43 -8.91 -5.53 10.07
N LEU A 44 -7.71 -6.07 9.86
CA LEU A 44 -6.47 -5.41 10.27
C LEU A 44 -5.85 -4.71 9.06
N LEU A 45 -5.48 -3.44 9.24
CA LEU A 45 -4.73 -2.70 8.24
C LEU A 45 -3.29 -2.60 8.71
N HIS A 46 -2.38 -3.17 7.93
CA HIS A 46 -0.94 -3.09 8.18
C HIS A 46 -0.33 -2.08 7.23
N HIS A 47 0.34 -1.08 7.76
CA HIS A 47 1.03 -0.06 6.97
C HIS A 47 2.54 -0.26 7.15
N ALA A 48 3.21 -0.63 6.09
CA ALA A 48 4.66 -0.87 6.09
C ALA A 48 5.37 0.19 5.25
N ASP A 49 6.51 0.66 5.76
CA ASP A 49 7.38 1.58 5.02
C ASP A 49 8.78 0.97 4.97
N LEU A 50 9.20 0.57 3.78
CA LEU A 50 10.45 -0.14 3.57
C LEU A 50 11.61 0.79 3.13
N TYR A 51 11.42 2.10 3.25
CA TYR A 51 12.40 3.09 2.78
C TYR A 51 13.81 2.85 3.32
N ARG A 52 13.93 2.41 4.57
CA ARG A 52 15.21 2.20 5.23
C ARG A 52 15.73 0.78 5.14
N LEU A 53 14.97 -0.13 4.53
CA LEU A 53 15.38 -1.52 4.39
C LEU A 53 16.03 -1.72 3.03
N ASP A 54 17.30 -2.04 3.02
CA ASP A 54 18.06 -2.30 1.81
C ASP A 54 18.52 -3.77 1.68
N ARG A 55 18.29 -4.57 2.73
CA ARG A 55 18.68 -5.98 2.75
C ARG A 55 17.46 -6.88 2.66
N THR A 56 17.54 -7.89 1.78
CA THR A 56 16.46 -8.85 1.60
C THR A 56 16.16 -9.66 2.87
N SER A 57 17.19 -9.93 3.69
CA SER A 57 17.00 -10.62 4.96
C SER A 57 16.14 -9.86 5.95
N GLU A 58 16.26 -8.53 5.99
CA GLU A 58 15.44 -7.69 6.85
C GLU A 58 13.97 -7.74 6.41
N ILE A 59 13.74 -7.77 5.11
CA ILE A 59 12.38 -7.87 4.55
C ILE A 59 11.78 -9.24 4.85
N ASP A 60 12.56 -10.30 4.71
CA ASP A 60 12.12 -11.66 5.02
C ASP A 60 11.73 -11.80 6.49
N ASP A 61 12.46 -11.12 7.39
CA ASP A 61 12.15 -11.13 8.81
C ASP A 61 10.81 -10.48 9.16
N LEU A 62 10.31 -9.60 8.29
CA LEU A 62 9.00 -8.97 8.49
C LEU A 62 7.84 -9.90 8.15
N ALA A 63 8.07 -10.95 7.38
CA ALA A 63 7.04 -11.91 6.95
C ALA A 63 5.80 -11.21 6.39
N LEU A 64 6.00 -10.27 5.48
CA LEU A 64 4.93 -9.40 4.97
C LEU A 64 3.74 -10.16 4.38
N ALA A 65 4.00 -11.27 3.69
CA ALA A 65 2.92 -12.06 3.08
C ALA A 65 1.97 -12.64 4.13
N GLU A 66 2.47 -12.96 5.33
CA GLU A 66 1.66 -13.50 6.42
C GLU A 66 0.69 -12.47 6.99
N LEU A 67 1.00 -11.17 6.86
CA LEU A 67 0.15 -10.09 7.36
C LEU A 67 -1.18 -9.99 6.60
N THR A 68 -1.27 -10.56 5.40
CA THR A 68 -2.50 -10.56 4.61
C THR A 68 -3.38 -11.77 4.88
N GLU A 69 -2.92 -12.71 5.68
CA GLU A 69 -3.74 -13.82 6.13
C GLU A 69 -4.79 -13.29 7.14
N ASP A 70 -5.83 -14.07 7.38
CA ASP A 70 -6.89 -13.72 8.35
C ASP A 70 -7.55 -12.36 8.06
N GLU A 71 -7.83 -12.07 6.78
CA GLU A 71 -8.54 -10.86 6.34
C GLU A 71 -7.75 -9.57 6.60
N GLY A 72 -6.43 -9.65 6.64
CA GLY A 72 -5.57 -8.48 6.73
C GLY A 72 -5.39 -7.78 5.39
N VAL A 73 -5.21 -6.46 5.43
CA VAL A 73 -4.85 -5.65 4.27
C VAL A 73 -3.47 -5.05 4.54
N LEU A 74 -2.58 -5.16 3.57
CA LEU A 74 -1.23 -4.62 3.68
C LEU A 74 -1.02 -3.49 2.69
N LEU A 75 -0.69 -2.30 3.19
CA LEU A 75 -0.21 -1.17 2.40
C LEU A 75 1.29 -1.07 2.58
N VAL A 76 2.03 -1.09 1.47
CA VAL A 76 3.49 -1.04 1.50
C VAL A 76 3.99 0.18 0.73
N GLU A 77 4.75 1.05 1.39
CA GLU A 77 5.47 2.15 0.76
C GLU A 77 6.92 1.73 0.55
N TRP A 78 7.52 2.16 -0.57
CA TRP A 78 8.89 1.80 -0.94
C TRP A 78 9.08 0.29 -1.07
N GLY A 79 8.05 -0.39 -1.63
CA GLY A 79 8.01 -1.83 -1.72
C GLY A 79 8.80 -2.45 -2.87
N ASP A 80 9.52 -1.65 -3.66
CA ASP A 80 10.26 -2.16 -4.83
C ASP A 80 11.24 -3.27 -4.46
N VAL A 81 11.89 -3.12 -3.29
CA VAL A 81 12.83 -4.13 -2.79
C VAL A 81 12.14 -5.40 -2.32
N ALA A 82 10.83 -5.36 -2.08
CA ALA A 82 10.06 -6.50 -1.59
C ALA A 82 9.07 -7.04 -2.63
N ALA A 83 9.07 -6.52 -3.85
CA ALA A 83 8.07 -6.87 -4.86
C ALA A 83 7.98 -8.38 -5.10
N ASP A 84 9.12 -9.07 -5.13
CA ASP A 84 9.17 -10.51 -5.36
C ASP A 84 8.60 -11.32 -4.19
N ARG A 85 8.49 -10.72 -3.00
CA ARG A 85 8.03 -11.39 -1.80
C ARG A 85 6.58 -11.10 -1.46
N LEU A 86 5.97 -10.13 -2.15
CA LEU A 86 4.58 -9.75 -1.89
C LEU A 86 3.57 -10.70 -2.57
N GLY A 87 4.01 -11.47 -3.56
CA GLY A 87 3.09 -12.27 -4.35
C GLY A 87 2.19 -11.37 -5.20
N SER A 88 0.94 -11.79 -5.40
CA SER A 88 -0.02 -11.00 -6.16
C SER A 88 -0.45 -9.77 -5.35
N HIS A 89 -0.46 -8.61 -6.00
CA HIS A 89 -0.81 -7.34 -5.34
C HIS A 89 -1.30 -6.33 -6.37
N LEU A 90 -1.79 -5.21 -5.87
CA LEU A 90 -2.07 -4.04 -6.70
C LEU A 90 -0.90 -3.06 -6.57
N LEU A 91 -0.43 -2.58 -7.70
CA LEU A 91 0.56 -1.50 -7.73
C LEU A 91 -0.20 -0.19 -7.91
N VAL A 92 -0.07 0.70 -6.93
CA VAL A 92 -0.68 2.04 -6.97
C VAL A 92 0.44 3.04 -7.13
N SER A 93 0.51 3.66 -8.30
CA SER A 93 1.54 4.66 -8.62
C SER A 93 0.96 6.06 -8.49
N LEU A 94 1.66 6.93 -7.78
CA LEU A 94 1.28 8.32 -7.55
C LEU A 94 2.31 9.22 -8.22
N GLU A 95 1.85 10.06 -9.14
CA GLU A 95 2.71 10.98 -9.88
C GLU A 95 2.18 12.41 -9.80
N PRO A 96 3.05 13.41 -9.65
CA PRO A 96 2.61 14.80 -9.72
C PRO A 96 2.14 15.12 -11.14
N ILE A 97 1.23 16.08 -11.23
CA ILE A 97 0.78 16.63 -12.52
C ILE A 97 1.48 17.97 -12.71
N ASP A 98 2.11 18.18 -13.87
CA ASP A 98 3.05 19.28 -14.12
C ASP A 98 2.48 20.69 -13.81
N ASP A 99 1.21 20.93 -14.05
CA ASP A 99 0.63 22.26 -13.92
C ASP A 99 -0.20 22.43 -12.63
N ASP A 100 -0.18 21.46 -11.72
CA ASP A 100 -1.00 21.53 -10.50
C ASP A 100 -0.29 20.80 -9.36
N ASP A 101 0.21 21.57 -8.40
CA ASP A 101 0.95 21.02 -7.24
C ASP A 101 0.05 20.21 -6.29
N GLU A 102 -1.26 20.41 -6.35
CA GLU A 102 -2.20 19.68 -5.48
C GLU A 102 -2.78 18.43 -6.11
N ALA A 103 -2.68 18.32 -7.44
CA ALA A 103 -3.22 17.17 -8.16
C ALA A 103 -2.18 16.07 -8.31
N ARG A 104 -2.65 14.84 -8.34
CA ARG A 104 -1.81 13.66 -8.56
C ARG A 104 -2.49 12.74 -9.57
N ARG A 105 -1.67 12.12 -10.41
CA ARG A 105 -2.14 11.04 -11.27
C ARG A 105 -1.98 9.74 -10.50
N VAL A 106 -3.07 9.02 -10.35
CA VAL A 106 -3.07 7.72 -9.69
C VAL A 106 -3.27 6.65 -10.75
N THR A 107 -2.31 5.74 -10.87
CA THR A 107 -2.39 4.61 -11.79
C THR A 107 -2.40 3.33 -10.96
N ILE A 108 -3.42 2.50 -11.16
CA ILE A 108 -3.56 1.23 -10.45
C ILE A 108 -3.43 0.09 -11.43
N SER A 109 -2.53 -0.83 -11.15
CA SER A 109 -2.24 -1.98 -12.03
C SER A 109 -2.24 -3.27 -11.22
N PRO A 110 -2.90 -4.33 -11.72
CA PRO A 110 -2.82 -5.63 -11.07
C PRO A 110 -1.48 -6.30 -11.37
N VAL A 111 -0.90 -6.94 -10.35
CA VAL A 111 0.33 -7.72 -10.48
C VAL A 111 0.05 -9.10 -9.90
N GLY A 112 0.23 -10.15 -10.72
CA GLY A 112 0.03 -11.53 -10.30
C GLY A 112 -1.35 -12.08 -10.63
N SER A 113 -1.44 -13.41 -10.59
CA SER A 113 -2.60 -14.15 -11.09
C SER A 113 -3.83 -14.05 -10.20
N SER A 114 -3.69 -13.81 -8.89
CA SER A 114 -4.84 -13.76 -7.99
C SER A 114 -5.76 -12.59 -8.27
N TRP A 115 -5.28 -11.58 -9.00
CA TRP A 115 -6.09 -10.42 -9.39
C TRP A 115 -6.82 -10.59 -10.71
N SER A 116 -6.57 -11.67 -11.46
CA SER A 116 -7.18 -11.87 -12.78
C SER A 116 -8.70 -11.91 -12.75
N THR A 117 -9.29 -12.47 -11.70
CA THR A 117 -10.73 -12.56 -11.53
C THR A 117 -11.34 -11.34 -10.85
N ARG A 118 -10.59 -10.67 -9.99
CA ARG A 118 -11.07 -9.52 -9.21
C ARG A 118 -10.87 -8.18 -9.92
N TRP A 119 -9.89 -8.10 -10.79
CA TRP A 119 -9.52 -6.85 -11.44
C TRP A 119 -10.66 -6.22 -12.25
N PRO A 120 -11.42 -6.97 -13.09
CA PRO A 120 -12.49 -6.34 -13.86
C PRO A 120 -13.54 -5.64 -12.99
N LYS A 121 -13.86 -6.20 -11.82
CA LYS A 121 -14.82 -5.58 -10.91
C LYS A 121 -14.26 -4.30 -10.29
N LEU A 122 -12.99 -4.31 -9.90
CA LEU A 122 -12.33 -3.13 -9.33
C LEU A 122 -12.19 -2.05 -10.38
N GLU A 123 -11.78 -2.41 -11.59
CA GLU A 123 -11.64 -1.46 -12.71
C GLU A 123 -12.95 -0.75 -13.01
N ALA A 124 -14.06 -1.49 -13.01
CA ALA A 124 -15.38 -0.92 -13.25
C ALA A 124 -15.78 0.12 -12.19
N VAL A 125 -15.37 -0.10 -10.92
CA VAL A 125 -15.65 0.84 -9.83
C VAL A 125 -14.75 2.08 -9.93
N LEU A 126 -13.50 1.91 -10.36
CA LEU A 126 -12.53 3.00 -10.44
C LEU A 126 -12.71 3.85 -11.70
N SER A 127 -13.30 3.29 -12.74
CA SER A 127 -13.54 4.02 -14.00
C SER A 127 -14.81 4.85 -13.86
N CYS A 128 -14.64 6.15 -13.81
CA CYS A 128 -15.75 7.09 -13.71
C CYS A 128 -16.16 7.60 -15.07
#